data_f3162150bd4096159c7bc34b4b7efa3a
#
_entry.id   f3162150bd4096159c7bc34b4b7efa3a
#
_cell.length_a   1.000
_cell.length_b   1.000
_cell.length_c   1.000
_cell.angle_alpha   90.00
_cell.angle_beta   90.00
_cell.angle_gamma   90.00
#
_symmetry.space_group_name_H-M   'P 1'
#
loop_
_entity.id
_entity.type
_entity.pdbx_description
1 polymer ?
#
loop_
_entity_poly.entity_id
_entity_poly.type
_entity_poly.pdbx_seq_one_letter_code
_entity_poly.pdbx_strand_id
1 'polypeptide(L)'
;MDQTERKMTKIAREVGKFTVQTMKEEGIGMAEFDFIYLVRHNPGITQTEVREKLKIDKGAAARRAASLEAKGYLERKPNPADGRSQLLFATKKAEKLKNSKAEIETIFYEWLLSELPEDERNRFCETLDKLYWRSKNERRAGFETVSKLVAERQKEESCGRYTDHQKEQAVKHDKRGNDHHE
;
A
#
# COMPACT_ATOMS: atom_id res chain seq x y z
N MET A 1 22.74 -4.39 7.08
CA MET A 1 21.98 -3.36 7.84
C MET A 1 21.27 -2.45 6.86
N ASP A 2 19.99 -2.11 7.06
CA ASP A 2 19.25 -1.18 6.19
C ASP A 2 19.68 0.26 6.48
N GLN A 3 20.50 0.83 5.60
CA GLN A 3 20.98 2.23 5.71
C GLN A 3 19.85 3.25 5.56
N THR A 4 18.72 2.87 4.95
CA THR A 4 17.58 3.78 4.78
C THR A 4 16.76 3.94 6.06
N GLU A 5 16.97 3.08 7.07
CA GLU A 5 16.17 3.05 8.31
C GLU A 5 14.66 3.06 8.04
N ARG A 6 14.26 2.46 6.93
CA ARG A 6 12.88 2.46 6.44
C ARG A 6 12.32 3.86 6.17
N LYS A 7 13.18 4.88 5.96
CA LYS A 7 12.73 6.28 5.73
C LYS A 7 11.83 6.40 4.52
N MET A 8 12.08 5.62 3.44
CA MET A 8 11.19 5.59 2.26
C MET A 8 9.76 5.17 2.64
N THR A 9 9.61 4.13 3.46
CA THR A 9 8.30 3.68 3.95
C THR A 9 7.65 4.71 4.88
N LYS A 10 8.45 5.38 5.71
CA LYS A 10 7.95 6.43 6.62
C LYS A 10 7.44 7.63 5.82
N ILE A 11 8.18 8.11 4.83
CA ILE A 11 7.75 9.20 3.92
C ILE A 11 6.47 8.82 3.19
N ALA A 12 6.41 7.63 2.59
CA ALA A 12 5.21 7.16 1.90
C ALA A 12 3.96 7.13 2.81
N ARG A 13 4.12 6.83 4.11
CA ARG A 13 3.03 6.89 5.08
C ARG A 13 2.56 8.32 5.34
N GLU A 14 3.47 9.29 5.45
CA GLU A 14 3.10 10.69 5.65
C GLU A 14 2.38 11.25 4.42
N VAL A 15 2.86 10.96 3.22
CA VAL A 15 2.15 11.26 1.95
C VAL A 15 0.73 10.69 1.99
N GLY A 16 0.58 9.41 2.36
CA GLY A 16 -0.72 8.76 2.47
C GLY A 16 -1.66 9.42 3.48
N LYS A 17 -1.16 9.85 4.65
CA LYS A 17 -1.96 10.58 5.65
C LYS A 17 -2.43 11.92 5.11
N PHE A 18 -1.53 12.69 4.50
CA PHE A 18 -1.85 13.97 3.88
C PHE A 18 -2.91 13.81 2.78
N THR A 19 -2.72 12.84 1.89
CA THR A 19 -3.68 12.53 0.82
C THR A 19 -5.06 12.20 1.38
N VAL A 20 -5.14 11.36 2.43
CA VAL A 20 -6.40 11.00 3.09
C VAL A 20 -7.06 12.22 3.72
N GLN A 21 -6.30 13.08 4.38
CA GLN A 21 -6.82 14.30 4.99
C GLN A 21 -7.40 15.25 3.94
N THR A 22 -6.64 15.56 2.89
CA THR A 22 -7.05 16.46 1.82
C THR A 22 -8.29 15.94 1.07
N MET A 23 -8.33 14.64 0.78
CA MET A 23 -9.49 14.04 0.12
C MET A 23 -10.75 14.03 0.99
N LYS A 24 -10.62 13.94 2.33
CA LYS A 24 -11.76 14.09 3.24
C LYS A 24 -12.34 15.51 3.20
N GLU A 25 -11.50 16.52 3.10
CA GLU A 25 -11.92 17.92 2.94
C GLU A 25 -12.71 18.12 1.64
N GLU A 26 -12.39 17.35 0.58
CA GLU A 26 -13.18 17.29 -0.65
C GLU A 26 -14.47 16.44 -0.53
N GLY A 27 -14.73 15.83 0.63
CA GLY A 27 -15.91 15.04 0.90
C GLY A 27 -15.88 13.60 0.37
N ILE A 28 -14.71 13.08 -0.02
CA ILE A 28 -14.52 11.71 -0.52
C ILE A 28 -13.53 10.96 0.34
N GLY A 29 -13.93 9.80 0.87
CA GLY A 29 -13.03 8.88 1.55
C GLY A 29 -12.24 8.00 0.58
N MET A 30 -11.06 7.51 1.00
CA MET A 30 -10.21 6.63 0.18
C MET A 30 -10.97 5.42 -0.38
N ALA A 31 -11.84 4.80 0.43
CA ALA A 31 -12.62 3.65 -0.02
C ALA A 31 -13.67 3.98 -1.10
N GLU A 32 -14.17 5.21 -1.11
CA GLU A 32 -15.04 5.73 -2.17
C GLU A 32 -14.22 6.09 -3.40
N PHE A 33 -13.02 6.66 -3.20
CA PHE A 33 -12.11 6.95 -4.29
C PHE A 33 -11.71 5.68 -5.05
N ASP A 34 -11.32 4.60 -4.35
CA ASP A 34 -10.99 3.32 -4.98
C ASP A 34 -12.18 2.74 -5.76
N PHE A 35 -13.40 2.90 -5.23
CA PHE A 35 -14.62 2.45 -5.88
C PHE A 35 -14.88 3.23 -7.19
N ILE A 36 -14.86 4.56 -7.13
CA ILE A 36 -15.13 5.39 -8.32
C ILE A 36 -13.99 5.32 -9.34
N TYR A 37 -12.74 5.15 -8.88
CA TYR A 37 -11.60 4.89 -9.75
C TYR A 37 -11.83 3.63 -10.60
N LEU A 38 -12.27 2.54 -9.98
CA LEU A 38 -12.56 1.29 -10.68
C LEU A 38 -13.71 1.46 -11.68
N VAL A 39 -14.79 2.15 -11.31
CA VAL A 39 -15.94 2.42 -12.21
C VAL A 39 -15.50 3.26 -13.42
N ARG A 40 -14.66 4.27 -13.22
CA ARG A 40 -14.13 5.11 -14.31
C ARG A 40 -13.32 4.32 -15.33
N HIS A 41 -12.54 3.34 -14.87
CA HIS A 41 -11.72 2.49 -15.74
C HIS A 41 -12.51 1.32 -16.36
N ASN A 42 -13.73 1.08 -15.89
CA ASN A 42 -14.61 0.02 -16.39
C ASN A 42 -16.06 0.55 -16.51
N PRO A 43 -16.35 1.49 -17.43
CA PRO A 43 -17.69 2.03 -17.61
C PRO A 43 -18.70 0.92 -17.88
N GLY A 44 -19.84 0.92 -17.19
CA GLY A 44 -20.85 -0.12 -17.30
C GLY A 44 -20.56 -1.37 -16.43
N ILE A 45 -19.59 -1.31 -15.53
CA ILE A 45 -19.34 -2.38 -14.56
C ILE A 45 -20.53 -2.52 -13.60
N THR A 46 -20.88 -3.75 -13.23
CA THR A 46 -21.90 -4.00 -12.21
C THR A 46 -21.35 -3.84 -10.79
N GLN A 47 -22.22 -3.59 -9.82
CA GLN A 47 -21.82 -3.52 -8.42
C GLN A 47 -21.21 -4.85 -7.92
N THR A 48 -21.63 -5.98 -8.47
CA THR A 48 -21.08 -7.31 -8.15
C THR A 48 -19.64 -7.43 -8.61
N GLU A 49 -19.34 -7.05 -9.85
CA GLU A 49 -17.97 -7.07 -10.37
C GLU A 49 -17.04 -6.10 -9.60
N VAL A 50 -17.54 -4.90 -9.23
CA VAL A 50 -16.78 -3.98 -8.38
C VAL A 50 -16.44 -4.61 -7.03
N ARG A 51 -17.42 -5.27 -6.39
CA ARG A 51 -17.24 -5.99 -5.13
C ARG A 51 -16.12 -7.04 -5.24
N GLU A 52 -16.14 -7.83 -6.30
CA GLU A 52 -15.16 -8.89 -6.54
C GLU A 52 -13.75 -8.33 -6.79
N LYS A 53 -13.64 -7.31 -7.65
CA LYS A 53 -12.35 -6.67 -7.94
C LYS A 53 -11.74 -5.97 -6.73
N LEU A 54 -12.54 -5.32 -5.88
CA LEU A 54 -12.08 -4.66 -4.65
C LEU A 54 -12.01 -5.60 -3.45
N LYS A 55 -12.46 -6.85 -3.57
CA LYS A 55 -12.51 -7.86 -2.48
C LYS A 55 -13.21 -7.33 -1.24
N ILE A 56 -14.37 -6.70 -1.42
CA ILE A 56 -15.21 -6.14 -0.35
C ILE A 56 -16.52 -6.89 -0.21
N ASP A 57 -17.18 -6.78 0.96
CA ASP A 57 -18.49 -7.38 1.18
C ASP A 57 -19.61 -6.62 0.42
N LYS A 58 -20.77 -7.29 0.26
CA LYS A 58 -21.94 -6.75 -0.46
C LYS A 58 -22.46 -5.45 0.16
N GLY A 59 -22.47 -5.37 1.50
CA GLY A 59 -22.94 -4.18 2.22
C GLY A 59 -22.02 -2.98 2.03
N ALA A 60 -20.68 -3.21 2.06
CA ALA A 60 -19.70 -2.17 1.81
C ALA A 60 -19.80 -1.64 0.38
N ALA A 61 -19.96 -2.51 -0.62
CA ALA A 61 -20.15 -2.09 -2.00
C ALA A 61 -21.44 -1.25 -2.16
N ALA A 62 -22.53 -1.69 -1.55
CA ALA A 62 -23.80 -0.96 -1.62
C ALA A 62 -23.73 0.43 -0.96
N ARG A 63 -23.15 0.52 0.25
CA ARG A 63 -22.98 1.81 0.95
C ARG A 63 -22.10 2.79 0.16
N ARG A 64 -20.97 2.32 -0.39
CA ARG A 64 -20.08 3.17 -1.19
C ARG A 64 -20.74 3.66 -2.47
N ALA A 65 -21.43 2.77 -3.19
CA ALA A 65 -22.16 3.13 -4.40
C ALA A 65 -23.26 4.16 -4.11
N ALA A 66 -24.08 3.96 -3.07
CA ALA A 66 -25.13 4.89 -2.66
C ALA A 66 -24.56 6.26 -2.23
N SER A 67 -23.46 6.27 -1.48
CA SER A 67 -22.78 7.51 -1.06
C SER A 67 -22.22 8.28 -2.26
N LEU A 68 -21.57 7.60 -3.20
CA LEU A 68 -21.03 8.21 -4.41
C LEU A 68 -22.13 8.75 -5.34
N GLU A 69 -23.26 8.05 -5.42
CA GLU A 69 -24.44 8.50 -6.16
C GLU A 69 -25.05 9.75 -5.52
N ALA A 70 -25.26 9.75 -4.21
CA ALA A 70 -25.76 10.91 -3.45
C ALA A 70 -24.83 12.14 -3.57
N LYS A 71 -23.52 11.93 -3.66
CA LYS A 71 -22.52 12.97 -3.88
C LYS A 71 -22.39 13.40 -5.35
N GLY A 72 -23.10 12.75 -6.26
CA GLY A 72 -23.11 13.05 -7.69
C GLY A 72 -21.86 12.60 -8.46
N TYR A 73 -21.10 11.62 -7.95
CA TYR A 73 -19.93 11.04 -8.62
C TYR A 73 -20.27 9.79 -9.44
N LEU A 74 -21.38 9.13 -9.13
CA LEU A 74 -21.81 7.88 -9.75
C LEU A 74 -23.21 8.01 -10.30
N GLU A 75 -23.49 7.42 -11.44
CA GLU A 75 -24.83 7.21 -11.98
C GLU A 75 -25.07 5.72 -12.26
N ARG A 76 -26.35 5.31 -12.15
CA ARG A 76 -26.78 3.94 -12.47
C ARG A 76 -27.64 3.94 -13.71
N LYS A 77 -27.48 2.92 -14.56
CA LYS A 77 -28.33 2.69 -15.72
C LYS A 77 -28.85 1.25 -15.70
N PRO A 78 -30.06 1.00 -16.21
CA PRO A 78 -30.56 -0.37 -16.35
C PRO A 78 -29.58 -1.24 -17.14
N ASN A 79 -29.41 -2.48 -16.71
CA ASN A 79 -28.61 -3.44 -17.48
C ASN A 79 -29.52 -4.11 -18.53
N PRO A 80 -29.31 -3.91 -19.84
CA PRO A 80 -30.15 -4.50 -20.87
C PRO A 80 -30.02 -6.04 -20.95
N ALA A 81 -28.92 -6.59 -20.43
CA ALA A 81 -28.67 -8.03 -20.42
C ALA A 81 -29.27 -8.72 -19.17
N ASP A 82 -29.52 -7.99 -18.09
CA ASP A 82 -30.06 -8.53 -16.84
C ASP A 82 -30.82 -7.45 -16.08
N GLY A 83 -32.16 -7.47 -16.19
CA GLY A 83 -33.03 -6.48 -15.55
C GLY A 83 -32.99 -6.45 -14.01
N ARG A 84 -32.28 -7.40 -13.36
CA ARG A 84 -32.08 -7.43 -11.91
C ARG A 84 -30.83 -6.69 -11.47
N SER A 85 -29.96 -6.33 -12.40
CA SER A 85 -28.70 -5.63 -12.15
C SER A 85 -28.71 -4.22 -12.76
N GLN A 86 -27.82 -3.38 -12.25
CA GLN A 86 -27.61 -2.03 -12.77
C GLN A 86 -26.14 -1.86 -13.15
N LEU A 87 -25.92 -1.14 -14.25
CA LEU A 87 -24.61 -0.74 -14.72
C LEU A 87 -24.21 0.58 -14.06
N LEU A 88 -22.97 0.66 -13.62
CA LEU A 88 -22.40 1.82 -12.96
C LEU A 88 -21.56 2.65 -13.92
N PHE A 89 -21.74 3.95 -13.89
CA PHE A 89 -20.99 4.90 -14.69
C PHE A 89 -20.49 6.06 -13.80
N ALA A 90 -19.31 6.54 -14.10
CA ALA A 90 -18.76 7.74 -13.49
C ALA A 90 -19.39 8.98 -14.16
N THR A 91 -19.69 10.01 -13.37
CA THR A 91 -20.19 11.29 -13.87
C THR A 91 -19.04 12.19 -14.30
N LYS A 92 -19.35 13.32 -14.98
CA LYS A 92 -18.37 14.37 -15.27
C LYS A 92 -17.69 14.93 -14.01
N LYS A 93 -18.38 14.93 -12.87
CA LYS A 93 -17.80 15.32 -11.58
C LYS A 93 -16.71 14.32 -11.14
N ALA A 94 -16.93 13.04 -11.35
CA ALA A 94 -15.96 12.00 -11.04
C ALA A 94 -14.72 12.09 -11.94
N GLU A 95 -14.83 12.55 -13.18
CA GLU A 95 -13.69 12.76 -14.05
C GLU A 95 -12.71 13.82 -13.53
N LYS A 96 -13.20 14.82 -12.80
CA LYS A 96 -12.34 15.83 -12.13
C LYS A 96 -11.48 15.22 -11.02
N LEU A 97 -11.91 14.11 -10.40
CA LEU A 97 -11.11 13.37 -9.42
C LEU A 97 -9.97 12.57 -10.05
N LYS A 98 -9.88 12.54 -11.37
CA LYS A 98 -8.91 11.71 -12.10
C LYS A 98 -7.48 11.91 -11.62
N ASN A 99 -7.11 13.13 -11.37
CA ASN A 99 -5.76 13.53 -11.05
C ASN A 99 -5.61 13.98 -9.58
N SER A 100 -6.71 14.10 -8.82
CA SER A 100 -6.66 14.71 -7.49
C SER A 100 -5.70 13.99 -6.55
N LYS A 101 -5.73 12.66 -6.49
CA LYS A 101 -4.80 11.89 -5.66
C LYS A 101 -3.35 12.05 -6.12
N ALA A 102 -3.10 11.87 -7.41
CA ALA A 102 -1.76 11.99 -7.97
C ALA A 102 -1.22 13.42 -7.83
N GLU A 103 -2.08 14.42 -8.02
CA GLU A 103 -1.75 15.83 -7.89
C GLU A 103 -1.42 16.20 -6.43
N ILE A 104 -2.21 15.72 -5.46
CA ILE A 104 -1.94 15.90 -4.03
C ILE A 104 -0.58 15.27 -3.65
N GLU A 105 -0.32 14.05 -4.11
CA GLU A 105 0.95 13.37 -3.87
C GLU A 105 2.12 14.13 -4.55
N THR A 106 1.93 14.65 -5.77
CA THR A 106 2.93 15.44 -6.49
C THR A 106 3.28 16.71 -5.71
N ILE A 107 2.28 17.48 -5.28
CA ILE A 107 2.48 18.70 -4.48
C ILE A 107 3.26 18.40 -3.20
N PHE A 108 2.93 17.28 -2.52
CA PHE A 108 3.66 16.88 -1.32
C PHE A 108 5.14 16.57 -1.63
N TYR A 109 5.42 15.84 -2.69
CA TYR A 109 6.80 15.52 -3.07
C TYR A 109 7.58 16.73 -3.58
N GLU A 110 6.95 17.63 -4.32
CA GLU A 110 7.55 18.90 -4.73
C GLU A 110 7.96 19.74 -3.53
N TRP A 111 7.05 19.86 -2.53
CA TRP A 111 7.35 20.54 -1.27
C TRP A 111 8.49 19.84 -0.52
N LEU A 112 8.45 18.50 -0.39
CA LEU A 112 9.48 17.75 0.32
C LEU A 112 10.87 17.93 -0.31
N LEU A 113 10.94 18.00 -1.63
CA LEU A 113 12.18 18.12 -2.38
C LEU A 113 12.65 19.58 -2.56
N SER A 114 11.82 20.57 -2.20
CA SER A 114 12.15 21.99 -2.39
C SER A 114 13.32 22.47 -1.52
N GLU A 115 13.58 21.78 -0.40
CA GLU A 115 14.71 22.07 0.50
C GLU A 115 16.07 21.62 -0.10
N LEU A 116 16.07 20.78 -1.12
CA LEU A 116 17.29 20.29 -1.75
C LEU A 116 17.77 21.24 -2.85
N PRO A 117 19.09 21.51 -2.93
CA PRO A 117 19.69 22.13 -4.09
C PRO A 117 19.34 21.39 -5.38
N GLU A 118 19.26 22.09 -6.49
CA GLU A 118 18.79 21.55 -7.77
C GLU A 118 19.60 20.31 -8.22
N ASP A 119 20.91 20.36 -8.09
CA ASP A 119 21.79 19.25 -8.47
C ASP A 119 21.62 18.01 -7.57
N GLU A 120 21.39 18.20 -6.27
CA GLU A 120 21.10 17.09 -5.34
C GLU A 120 19.72 16.49 -5.62
N ARG A 121 18.72 17.33 -5.85
CA ARG A 121 17.36 16.90 -6.22
C ARG A 121 17.38 16.06 -7.49
N ASN A 122 18.08 16.52 -8.53
CA ASN A 122 18.19 15.79 -9.80
C ASN A 122 18.86 14.43 -9.61
N ARG A 123 20.00 14.36 -8.90
CA ARG A 123 20.69 13.09 -8.57
C ARG A 123 19.82 12.15 -7.75
N PHE A 124 19.07 12.69 -6.80
CA PHE A 124 18.14 11.90 -6.00
C PHE A 124 17.02 11.30 -6.88
N CYS A 125 16.41 12.10 -7.75
CA CYS A 125 15.35 11.64 -8.65
C CYS A 125 15.84 10.55 -9.61
N GLU A 126 17.04 10.70 -10.18
CA GLU A 126 17.66 9.67 -11.02
C GLU A 126 17.92 8.35 -10.25
N THR A 127 18.38 8.48 -9.00
CA THR A 127 18.61 7.31 -8.14
C THR A 127 17.31 6.63 -7.78
N LEU A 128 16.28 7.41 -7.45
CA LEU A 128 14.96 6.90 -7.11
C LEU A 128 14.33 6.17 -8.30
N ASP A 129 14.50 6.69 -9.53
CA ASP A 129 14.01 6.02 -10.74
C ASP A 129 14.66 4.63 -10.94
N LYS A 130 15.98 4.53 -10.76
CA LYS A 130 16.69 3.24 -10.80
C LYS A 130 16.14 2.24 -9.77
N LEU A 131 15.89 2.70 -8.54
CA LEU A 131 15.33 1.87 -7.46
C LEU A 131 13.87 1.45 -7.77
N TYR A 132 13.08 2.38 -8.32
CA TYR A 132 11.72 2.10 -8.76
C TYR A 132 11.67 0.99 -9.81
N TRP A 133 12.48 1.08 -10.87
CA TRP A 133 12.52 0.05 -11.91
C TRP A 133 13.05 -1.27 -11.40
N ARG A 134 14.04 -1.27 -10.52
CA ARG A 134 14.50 -2.49 -9.86
C ARG A 134 13.38 -3.17 -9.08
N SER A 135 12.62 -2.42 -8.29
CA SER A 135 11.48 -2.95 -7.53
C SER A 135 10.35 -3.48 -8.42
N LYS A 136 10.09 -2.80 -9.55
CA LYS A 136 9.10 -3.25 -10.54
C LYS A 136 9.49 -4.56 -11.23
N ASN A 137 10.75 -4.71 -11.58
CA ASN A 137 11.26 -5.91 -12.21
C ASN A 137 11.23 -7.10 -11.23
N GLU A 138 11.63 -6.90 -9.99
CA GLU A 138 11.53 -7.91 -8.94
C GLU A 138 10.09 -8.37 -8.71
N ARG A 139 9.13 -7.45 -8.69
CA ARG A 139 7.71 -7.81 -8.64
C ARG A 139 7.25 -8.64 -9.84
N ARG A 140 7.70 -8.30 -11.05
CA ARG A 140 7.38 -9.08 -12.27
C ARG A 140 7.95 -10.49 -12.22
N ALA A 141 9.09 -10.67 -11.55
CA ALA A 141 9.72 -11.96 -11.27
C ALA A 141 9.13 -12.68 -10.02
N GLY A 142 7.98 -12.22 -9.49
CA GLY A 142 7.34 -12.85 -8.34
C GLY A 142 8.06 -12.67 -7.01
N PHE A 143 8.93 -11.66 -6.88
CA PHE A 143 9.76 -11.38 -5.69
C PHE A 143 10.74 -12.49 -5.32
N GLU A 144 11.23 -13.25 -6.30
CA GLU A 144 12.10 -14.42 -6.09
C GLU A 144 13.37 -14.09 -5.31
N THR A 145 14.07 -13.01 -5.71
CA THR A 145 15.36 -12.63 -5.09
C THR A 145 15.15 -12.21 -3.63
N VAL A 146 14.19 -11.34 -3.39
CA VAL A 146 13.93 -10.82 -2.04
C VAL A 146 13.40 -11.93 -1.12
N SER A 147 12.56 -12.84 -1.64
CA SER A 147 12.05 -13.99 -0.87
C SER A 147 13.18 -14.93 -0.44
N LYS A 148 14.17 -15.20 -1.30
CA LYS A 148 15.35 -15.98 -0.94
C LYS A 148 16.17 -15.32 0.18
N LEU A 149 16.43 -14.00 0.07
CA LEU A 149 17.13 -13.25 1.11
C LEU A 149 16.40 -13.24 2.46
N VAL A 150 15.07 -13.19 2.45
CA VAL A 150 14.26 -13.30 3.68
C VAL A 150 14.43 -14.68 4.30
N ALA A 151 14.33 -15.75 3.50
CA ALA A 151 14.46 -17.12 3.98
C ALA A 151 15.87 -17.42 4.55
N GLU A 152 16.91 -16.92 3.91
CA GLU A 152 18.30 -17.04 4.38
C GLU A 152 18.47 -16.36 5.74
N ARG A 153 18.02 -15.13 5.89
CA ARG A 153 18.13 -14.37 7.15
C ARG A 153 17.35 -15.01 8.30
N GLN A 154 16.17 -15.56 8.01
CA GLN A 154 15.38 -16.29 9.02
C GLN A 154 16.08 -17.58 9.48
N LYS A 155 16.80 -18.27 8.59
CA LYS A 155 17.62 -19.44 8.97
C LYS A 155 18.79 -19.04 9.87
N GLU A 156 19.49 -17.95 9.56
CA GLU A 156 20.59 -17.44 10.39
C GLU A 156 20.12 -17.06 11.79
N GLU A 157 18.99 -16.37 11.90
CA GLU A 157 18.39 -15.98 13.21
C GLU A 157 17.92 -17.20 14.02
N SER A 158 17.42 -18.24 13.38
CA SER A 158 17.01 -19.47 14.07
C SER A 158 18.22 -20.29 14.53
N CYS A 159 19.29 -20.33 13.75
CA CYS A 159 20.54 -20.98 14.13
C CYS A 159 21.25 -20.26 15.29
N GLY A 160 21.27 -18.91 15.27
CA GLY A 160 21.84 -18.09 16.35
C GLY A 160 21.13 -18.27 17.70
N ARG A 161 19.79 -18.36 17.70
CA ARG A 161 19.02 -18.64 18.94
C ARG A 161 19.29 -20.02 19.53
N TYR A 162 19.57 -21.01 18.68
CA TYR A 162 19.86 -22.38 19.15
C TYR A 162 21.23 -22.46 19.83
N THR A 163 22.22 -21.72 19.35
CA THR A 163 23.57 -21.67 19.95
C THR A 163 23.62 -20.92 21.27
N ASP A 164 22.80 -19.86 21.45
CA ASP A 164 22.73 -19.12 22.70
C ASP A 164 22.02 -19.93 23.80
N HIS A 165 20.97 -20.68 23.46
CA HIS A 165 20.31 -21.58 24.42
C HIS A 165 21.22 -22.72 24.88
N GLN A 166 22.08 -23.26 24.03
CA GLN A 166 23.05 -24.28 24.42
C GLN A 166 24.14 -23.72 25.35
N LYS A 167 24.60 -22.49 25.10
CA LYS A 167 25.57 -21.82 25.99
C LYS A 167 24.97 -21.52 27.36
N GLU A 168 23.73 -21.07 27.43
CA GLU A 168 23.05 -20.85 28.73
C GLU A 168 22.82 -22.14 29.52
N GLN A 169 22.55 -23.26 28.84
CA GLN A 169 22.39 -24.55 29.51
C GLN A 169 23.73 -25.12 29.98
N ALA A 170 24.81 -24.94 29.22
CA ALA A 170 26.16 -25.36 29.64
C ALA A 170 26.64 -24.60 30.87
N VAL A 171 26.40 -23.27 30.95
CA VAL A 171 26.76 -22.44 32.10
C VAL A 171 25.93 -22.80 33.36
N LYS A 172 24.68 -23.22 33.18
CA LYS A 172 23.84 -23.70 34.31
C LYS A 172 24.25 -25.10 34.83
N HIS A 173 24.82 -25.94 33.98
CA HIS A 173 25.30 -27.26 34.37
C HIS A 173 26.62 -27.19 35.16
N ASP A 174 27.52 -26.26 34.79
CA ASP A 174 28.83 -26.03 35.43
C ASP A 174 28.64 -25.46 36.86
N LYS A 175 27.66 -24.61 37.08
CA LYS A 175 27.33 -24.04 38.40
C LYS A 175 26.71 -25.04 39.40
N ARG A 176 26.13 -26.14 38.93
CA ARG A 176 25.54 -27.20 39.81
C ARG A 176 26.55 -28.28 40.20
N GLY A 177 27.70 -28.34 39.55
CA GLY A 177 28.75 -29.30 39.84
C GLY A 177 29.69 -28.91 40.98
N ASN A 178 29.63 -27.64 41.48
CA ASN A 178 30.58 -27.14 42.46
C ASN A 178 30.04 -27.00 43.88
N ASP A 179 28.77 -27.44 44.16
CA ASP A 179 28.15 -27.35 45.49
C ASP A 179 28.13 -28.68 46.31
N HIS A 180 29.00 -29.65 45.94
CA HIS A 180 29.13 -30.90 46.70
C HIS A 180 30.58 -31.22 47.04
N HIS A 181 31.30 -30.28 47.67
CA HIS A 181 32.53 -30.58 48.42
C HIS A 181 32.74 -29.50 49.50
N GLU A 182 32.02 -29.62 50.62
CA GLU A 182 32.45 -29.29 51.98
C GLU A 182 31.75 -30.26 52.97
#